data_e2a6c5181ccdc9703107f81d09e6fe39
#
_entry.id   e2a6c5181ccdc9703107f81d09e6fe39
#
_cell.length_a   1.000
_cell.length_b   1.000
_cell.length_c   1.000
_cell.angle_alpha   90.00
_cell.angle_beta   90.00
_cell.angle_gamma   90.00
#
_symmetry.space_group_name_H-M   'P 1'
#
loop_
_entity.id
_entity.type
_entity.pdbx_description
1 polymer ?
#
loop_
_entity_poly.entity_id
_entity_poly.type
_entity_poly.pdbx_seq_one_letter_code
_entity_poly.pdbx_strand_id
1 'polypeptide(L)'
;MTNTSKMLALAAAAALAILPSSASAGSSTKGNLVAAAMKSKDHETLVAAVKAAGLVDTLASGGPFTVFAPTDAAFAKLPAGTVDTLLQLANRDQLRAVLTYHVVPGSVTSAQLVDMIGKNGGKATLTTVQGGMLTASLSGGSVLITDATGGTAKVTAADLVQSNGVIHVTDAVSLPK
;
A
#
# COMPACT_ATOMS: atom_id res chain seq x y z
N MET A 1 57.29 26.67 -60.82
CA MET A 1 56.37 25.69 -61.42
C MET A 1 55.45 25.17 -60.33
N THR A 2 54.36 25.80 -60.27
CA THR A 2 53.03 25.32 -60.05
C THR A 2 52.86 24.04 -59.28
N ASN A 3 52.32 24.14 -58.09
CA ASN A 3 51.32 23.17 -57.76
C ASN A 3 50.35 23.68 -56.77
N THR A 4 49.18 23.80 -57.29
CA THR A 4 47.96 24.22 -56.67
C THR A 4 47.42 23.08 -55.78
N SER A 5 47.57 23.21 -54.52
CA SER A 5 46.86 22.28 -53.61
C SER A 5 45.50 22.81 -53.31
N LYS A 6 44.55 22.19 -53.90
CA LYS A 6 43.14 22.38 -53.55
C LYS A 6 42.88 21.81 -52.18
N MET A 7 42.69 22.68 -51.26
CA MET A 7 42.09 22.29 -49.97
C MET A 7 40.62 22.05 -50.17
N LEU A 8 40.27 20.79 -50.13
CA LEU A 8 38.92 20.38 -50.02
C LEU A 8 38.46 20.49 -48.58
N ALA A 9 37.73 21.52 -48.29
CA ALA A 9 37.09 21.63 -47.01
C ALA A 9 35.94 20.62 -46.94
N LEU A 10 36.20 19.54 -46.22
CA LEU A 10 35.16 18.58 -45.87
C LEU A 10 34.39 19.13 -44.71
N ALA A 11 33.25 19.70 -45.00
CA ALA A 11 32.28 20.05 -43.98
C ALA A 11 31.71 18.75 -43.43
N ALA A 12 32.24 18.29 -42.31
CA ALA A 12 31.67 17.26 -41.52
C ALA A 12 30.42 17.85 -40.88
N ALA A 13 29.28 17.62 -41.47
CA ALA A 13 28.02 17.80 -40.83
C ALA A 13 27.92 16.74 -39.71
N ALA A 14 28.29 17.12 -38.52
CA ALA A 14 27.94 16.36 -37.35
C ALA A 14 26.44 16.40 -37.20
N ALA A 15 25.76 15.43 -37.76
CA ALA A 15 24.43 15.12 -37.41
C ALA A 15 24.46 14.67 -35.93
N LEU A 16 24.18 15.60 -35.06
CA LEU A 16 23.87 15.32 -33.68
C LEU A 16 22.54 14.57 -33.68
N ALA A 17 22.64 13.27 -33.80
CA ALA A 17 21.50 12.42 -33.54
C ALA A 17 21.17 12.58 -32.06
N ILE A 18 20.26 13.48 -31.77
CA ILE A 18 19.56 13.49 -30.50
C ILE A 18 18.74 12.19 -30.52
N LEU A 19 19.34 11.15 -29.97
CA LEU A 19 18.58 10.01 -29.54
C LEU A 19 17.60 10.55 -28.51
N PRO A 20 16.29 10.41 -28.73
CA PRO A 20 15.38 10.55 -27.62
C PRO A 20 15.84 9.48 -26.64
N SER A 21 16.43 9.90 -25.57
CA SER A 21 16.57 9.08 -24.40
C SER A 21 15.14 8.75 -24.00
N SER A 22 14.62 7.69 -24.58
CA SER A 22 13.52 6.98 -23.98
C SER A 22 14.06 6.54 -22.66
N ALA A 23 13.92 7.39 -21.67
CA ALA A 23 13.84 6.93 -20.32
C ALA A 23 12.63 6.02 -20.31
N SER A 24 12.83 4.78 -20.70
CA SER A 24 12.13 3.68 -20.13
C SER A 24 12.47 3.77 -18.66
N ALA A 25 11.78 4.65 -17.97
CA ALA A 25 11.46 4.36 -16.61
C ALA A 25 10.90 2.95 -16.70
N GLY A 26 11.71 1.97 -16.29
CA GLY A 26 11.24 0.63 -16.13
C GLY A 26 9.98 0.79 -15.32
N SER A 27 8.86 0.70 -15.98
CA SER A 27 7.61 0.44 -15.38
C SER A 27 7.75 -0.91 -14.74
N SER A 28 8.40 -0.96 -13.60
CA SER A 28 7.90 -1.79 -12.54
C SER A 28 6.50 -1.27 -12.39
N THR A 29 5.57 -1.88 -13.06
CA THR A 29 4.15 -1.68 -12.88
C THR A 29 3.81 -2.26 -11.51
N LYS A 30 4.39 -1.64 -10.48
CA LYS A 30 3.83 -1.72 -9.15
C LYS A 30 2.48 -1.09 -9.32
N GLY A 31 1.45 -1.92 -9.39
CA GLY A 31 0.08 -1.45 -9.40
C GLY A 31 -0.13 -0.55 -8.19
N ASN A 32 -1.22 0.18 -8.17
CA ASN A 32 -1.63 0.86 -6.95
C ASN A 32 -2.08 -0.18 -5.90
N LEU A 33 -2.28 0.25 -4.67
CA LEU A 33 -2.71 -0.60 -3.56
C LEU A 33 -3.91 -1.48 -3.90
N VAL A 34 -4.89 -0.92 -4.62
CA VAL A 34 -6.11 -1.65 -5.02
C VAL A 34 -5.81 -2.71 -6.06
N ALA A 35 -4.98 -2.40 -7.07
CA ALA A 35 -4.59 -3.36 -8.10
C ALA A 35 -3.78 -4.52 -7.52
N ALA A 36 -2.97 -4.26 -6.50
CA ALA A 36 -2.23 -5.30 -5.80
C ALA A 36 -3.17 -6.24 -5.02
N ALA A 37 -4.14 -5.67 -4.30
CA ALA A 37 -5.16 -6.46 -3.59
C ALA A 37 -5.99 -7.30 -4.55
N MET A 38 -6.39 -6.75 -5.71
CA MET A 38 -7.17 -7.47 -6.73
C MET A 38 -6.42 -8.65 -7.37
N LYS A 39 -5.10 -8.62 -7.38
CA LYS A 39 -4.27 -9.73 -7.89
C LYS A 39 -4.08 -10.85 -6.88
N SER A 40 -4.32 -10.57 -5.62
CA SER A 40 -4.20 -11.54 -4.53
C SER A 40 -5.50 -12.32 -4.39
N LYS A 41 -5.39 -13.64 -4.40
CA LYS A 41 -6.52 -14.55 -4.15
C LYS A 41 -6.94 -14.60 -2.69
N ASP A 42 -6.10 -14.08 -1.80
CA ASP A 42 -6.33 -14.12 -0.35
C ASP A 42 -7.03 -12.86 0.18
N HIS A 43 -7.43 -11.94 -0.71
CA HIS A 43 -8.02 -10.64 -0.36
C HIS A 43 -9.29 -10.35 -1.16
N GLU A 44 -10.02 -11.37 -1.58
CA GLU A 44 -11.25 -11.20 -2.36
C GLU A 44 -12.33 -10.47 -1.57
N THR A 45 -12.50 -10.83 -0.31
CA THR A 45 -13.44 -10.18 0.61
C THR A 45 -13.08 -8.71 0.84
N LEU A 46 -11.79 -8.41 1.03
CA LEU A 46 -11.31 -7.03 1.19
C LEU A 46 -11.61 -6.20 -0.06
N VAL A 47 -11.35 -6.73 -1.24
CA VAL A 47 -11.63 -6.06 -2.52
C VAL A 47 -13.11 -5.80 -2.70
N ALA A 48 -13.96 -6.79 -2.38
CA ALA A 48 -15.41 -6.63 -2.40
C ALA A 48 -15.85 -5.52 -1.44
N ALA A 49 -15.31 -5.50 -0.22
CA ALA A 49 -15.57 -4.48 0.78
C ALA A 49 -15.17 -3.07 0.32
N VAL A 50 -13.97 -2.92 -0.25
CA VAL A 50 -13.48 -1.64 -0.76
C VAL A 50 -14.35 -1.11 -1.90
N LYS A 51 -14.80 -2.00 -2.80
CA LYS A 51 -15.75 -1.67 -3.87
C LYS A 51 -17.11 -1.25 -3.32
N ALA A 52 -17.68 -2.01 -2.38
CA ALA A 52 -18.95 -1.72 -1.76
C ALA A 52 -18.94 -0.39 -0.99
N ALA A 53 -17.83 -0.09 -0.33
CA ALA A 53 -17.62 1.18 0.38
C ALA A 53 -17.38 2.38 -0.56
N GLY A 54 -17.08 2.14 -1.85
CA GLY A 54 -16.74 3.19 -2.80
C GLY A 54 -15.39 3.86 -2.53
N LEU A 55 -14.45 3.11 -1.94
CA LEU A 55 -13.10 3.62 -1.60
C LEU A 55 -12.03 3.30 -2.64
N VAL A 56 -12.42 2.63 -3.73
CA VAL A 56 -11.49 2.22 -4.80
C VAL A 56 -10.70 3.41 -5.32
N ASP A 57 -11.38 4.49 -5.71
CA ASP A 57 -10.73 5.67 -6.29
C ASP A 57 -9.89 6.43 -5.25
N THR A 58 -10.38 6.50 -4.02
CA THR A 58 -9.66 7.14 -2.91
C THR A 58 -8.33 6.43 -2.62
N LEU A 59 -8.35 5.10 -2.57
CA LEU A 59 -7.15 4.29 -2.33
C LEU A 59 -6.27 4.12 -3.56
N ALA A 60 -6.83 4.32 -4.77
CA ALA A 60 -6.09 4.22 -6.02
C ALA A 60 -5.36 5.52 -6.39
N SER A 61 -5.97 6.66 -6.11
CA SER A 61 -5.47 7.99 -6.50
C SER A 61 -4.83 8.77 -5.36
N GLY A 62 -5.13 8.41 -4.12
CA GLY A 62 -4.52 9.03 -2.94
C GLY A 62 -3.19 8.38 -2.57
N GLY A 63 -2.54 8.95 -1.57
CA GLY A 63 -1.32 8.37 -1.01
C GLY A 63 -0.26 9.41 -0.65
N PRO A 64 0.87 8.96 -0.15
CA PRO A 64 1.15 7.55 0.18
C PRO A 64 0.30 7.04 1.35
N PHE A 65 -0.11 5.76 1.27
CA PHE A 65 -0.85 5.10 2.34
C PHE A 65 -0.16 3.80 2.78
N THR A 66 -0.37 3.44 4.05
CA THR A 66 -0.07 2.11 4.56
C THR A 66 -1.38 1.39 4.82
N VAL A 67 -1.59 0.25 4.17
CA VAL A 67 -2.81 -0.54 4.30
C VAL A 67 -2.51 -1.83 5.03
N PHE A 68 -3.19 -2.05 6.15
CA PHE A 68 -3.21 -3.33 6.82
C PHE A 68 -4.32 -4.18 6.20
N ALA A 69 -3.94 -5.06 5.28
CA ALA A 69 -4.87 -5.87 4.49
C ALA A 69 -5.15 -7.20 5.19
N PRO A 70 -6.33 -7.38 5.79
CA PRO A 70 -6.71 -8.67 6.35
C PRO A 70 -7.00 -9.67 5.22
N THR A 71 -6.60 -10.92 5.42
CA THR A 71 -6.90 -12.01 4.49
C THR A 71 -8.35 -12.46 4.60
N ASP A 72 -8.83 -13.23 3.62
CA ASP A 72 -10.17 -13.84 3.68
C ASP A 72 -10.32 -14.74 4.92
N ALA A 73 -9.24 -15.44 5.31
CA ALA A 73 -9.19 -16.19 6.57
C ALA A 73 -9.31 -15.30 7.81
N ALA A 74 -8.84 -14.05 7.74
CA ALA A 74 -9.02 -13.08 8.81
C ALA A 74 -10.49 -12.66 8.96
N PHE A 75 -11.18 -12.46 7.85
CA PHE A 75 -12.63 -12.20 7.86
C PHE A 75 -13.43 -13.39 8.36
N ALA A 76 -12.99 -14.62 8.07
CA ALA A 76 -13.64 -15.84 8.56
C ALA A 76 -13.55 -16.01 10.09
N LYS A 77 -12.62 -15.32 10.75
CA LYS A 77 -12.52 -15.29 12.23
C LYS A 77 -13.56 -14.39 12.88
N LEU A 78 -14.20 -13.50 12.13
CA LEU A 78 -15.27 -12.67 12.63
C LEU A 78 -16.53 -13.52 12.91
N PRO A 79 -17.39 -13.08 13.84
CA PRO A 79 -18.67 -13.77 14.07
C PRO A 79 -19.46 -13.95 12.78
N ALA A 80 -20.11 -15.09 12.64
CA ALA A 80 -20.91 -15.42 11.47
C ALA A 80 -21.93 -14.30 11.17
N GLY A 81 -22.01 -13.88 9.90
CA GLY A 81 -22.89 -12.80 9.46
C GLY A 81 -22.34 -11.38 9.63
N THR A 82 -21.24 -11.18 10.36
CA THR A 82 -20.65 -9.83 10.51
C THR A 82 -20.19 -9.27 9.19
N VAL A 83 -19.52 -10.08 8.38
CA VAL A 83 -19.02 -9.66 7.05
C VAL A 83 -20.20 -9.34 6.13
N ASP A 84 -21.19 -10.23 6.08
CA ASP A 84 -22.39 -10.04 5.26
C ASP A 84 -23.15 -8.77 5.68
N THR A 85 -23.25 -8.53 6.98
CA THR A 85 -23.87 -7.33 7.53
C THR A 85 -23.10 -6.07 7.13
N LEU A 86 -21.78 -6.08 7.20
CA LEU A 86 -20.92 -4.96 6.81
C LEU A 86 -20.97 -4.69 5.30
N LEU A 87 -21.11 -5.72 4.49
CA LEU A 87 -21.21 -5.60 3.03
C LEU A 87 -22.59 -5.08 2.55
N GLN A 88 -23.59 -5.04 3.42
CA GLN A 88 -24.88 -4.47 3.07
C GLN A 88 -24.80 -2.96 2.83
N LEU A 89 -25.51 -2.49 1.82
CA LEU A 89 -25.55 -1.06 1.48
C LEU A 89 -26.03 -0.16 2.63
N ALA A 90 -26.88 -0.69 3.50
CA ALA A 90 -27.37 0.01 4.70
C ALA A 90 -26.24 0.29 5.71
N ASN A 91 -25.18 -0.52 5.71
CA ASN A 91 -24.05 -0.44 6.64
C ASN A 91 -22.79 0.11 5.97
N ARG A 92 -22.93 0.76 4.83
CA ARG A 92 -21.82 1.29 4.04
C ARG A 92 -20.90 2.24 4.84
N ASP A 93 -21.46 3.04 5.71
CA ASP A 93 -20.68 3.97 6.53
C ASP A 93 -19.85 3.23 7.59
N GLN A 94 -20.42 2.17 8.18
CA GLN A 94 -19.66 1.29 9.09
C GLN A 94 -18.56 0.56 8.35
N LEU A 95 -18.83 0.06 7.15
CA LEU A 95 -17.84 -0.58 6.30
C LEU A 95 -16.71 0.40 5.94
N ARG A 96 -17.04 1.64 5.60
CA ARG A 96 -16.07 2.70 5.35
C ARG A 96 -15.21 2.98 6.58
N ALA A 97 -15.82 3.08 7.75
CA ALA A 97 -15.11 3.28 9.01
C ALA A 97 -14.11 2.15 9.28
N VAL A 98 -14.54 0.89 9.12
CA VAL A 98 -13.65 -0.27 9.27
C VAL A 98 -12.51 -0.24 8.26
N LEU A 99 -12.78 0.02 6.98
CA LEU A 99 -11.77 0.05 5.94
C LEU A 99 -10.78 1.20 6.12
N THR A 100 -11.25 2.40 6.44
CA THR A 100 -10.38 3.56 6.70
C THR A 100 -9.60 3.41 8.02
N TYR A 101 -10.10 2.60 8.95
CA TYR A 101 -9.38 2.21 10.16
C TYR A 101 -8.17 1.30 9.86
N HIS A 102 -8.20 0.55 8.76
CA HIS A 102 -7.07 -0.26 8.29
C HIS A 102 -6.06 0.53 7.46
N VAL A 103 -6.32 1.80 7.20
CA VAL A 103 -5.46 2.67 6.39
C VAL A 103 -4.80 3.72 7.26
N VAL A 104 -3.48 3.77 7.20
CA VAL A 104 -2.66 4.78 7.88
C VAL A 104 -2.10 5.73 6.83
N PRO A 105 -2.22 7.06 7.00
CA PRO A 105 -1.60 8.01 6.10
C PRO A 105 -0.07 7.92 6.19
N GLY A 106 0.59 7.97 5.05
CA GLY A 106 2.03 7.80 4.95
C GLY A 106 2.43 6.37 4.56
N SER A 107 3.62 6.25 4.01
CA SER A 107 4.22 4.96 3.65
C SER A 107 5.11 4.50 4.80
N VAL A 108 4.61 3.57 5.60
CA VAL A 108 5.32 3.01 6.74
C VAL A 108 5.73 1.57 6.41
N THR A 109 7.02 1.33 6.30
CA THR A 109 7.58 -0.01 6.08
C THR A 109 7.71 -0.78 7.40
N SER A 110 7.89 -2.09 7.32
CA SER A 110 8.13 -2.92 8.52
C SER A 110 9.36 -2.46 9.29
N ALA A 111 10.43 -2.06 8.60
CA ALA A 111 11.63 -1.52 9.24
C ALA A 111 11.35 -0.25 10.04
N GLN A 112 10.55 0.66 9.47
CA GLN A 112 10.11 1.88 10.17
C GLN A 112 9.20 1.57 11.35
N LEU A 113 8.30 0.57 11.22
CA LEU A 113 7.47 0.11 12.33
C LEU A 113 8.32 -0.43 13.48
N VAL A 114 9.29 -1.29 13.16
CA VAL A 114 10.22 -1.86 14.15
C VAL A 114 11.04 -0.77 14.85
N ASP A 115 11.55 0.20 14.09
CA ASP A 115 12.30 1.35 14.63
C ASP A 115 11.43 2.21 15.55
N MET A 116 10.21 2.52 15.15
CA MET A 116 9.25 3.26 16.00
C MET A 116 8.89 2.49 17.26
N ILE A 117 8.69 1.19 17.16
CA ILE A 117 8.41 0.32 18.31
C ILE A 117 9.60 0.33 19.27
N GLY A 118 10.82 0.20 18.76
CA GLY A 118 12.04 0.23 19.56
C GLY A 118 12.25 1.56 20.30
N LYS A 119 12.02 2.68 19.62
CA LYS A 119 12.15 4.03 20.17
C LYS A 119 11.09 4.37 21.22
N ASN A 120 9.91 3.76 21.13
CA ASN A 120 8.77 4.04 22.01
C ASN A 120 8.54 2.95 23.06
N GLY A 121 9.57 2.28 23.51
CA GLY A 121 9.48 1.33 24.61
C GLY A 121 8.71 0.04 24.30
N GLY A 122 8.77 -0.42 23.07
CA GLY A 122 8.17 -1.69 22.63
C GLY A 122 6.78 -1.56 22.01
N LYS A 123 6.26 -0.36 21.84
CA LYS A 123 4.96 -0.09 21.20
C LYS A 123 5.03 1.17 20.36
N ALA A 124 4.43 1.16 19.19
CA ALA A 124 4.26 2.34 18.35
C ALA A 124 2.78 2.59 18.10
N THR A 125 2.35 3.83 18.24
CA THR A 125 0.96 4.22 17.94
C THR A 125 0.89 4.80 16.54
N LEU A 126 -0.04 4.28 15.74
CA LEU A 126 -0.32 4.72 14.38
C LEU A 126 -1.72 5.33 14.35
N THR A 127 -1.83 6.53 13.82
CA THR A 127 -3.14 7.17 13.60
C THR A 127 -3.67 6.76 12.24
N THR A 128 -4.89 6.28 12.19
CA THR A 128 -5.56 5.85 10.96
C THR A 128 -6.23 7.00 10.23
N VAL A 129 -6.57 6.80 8.96
CA VAL A 129 -7.33 7.79 8.15
C VAL A 129 -8.69 8.08 8.76
N GLN A 130 -9.29 7.11 9.44
CA GLN A 130 -10.55 7.29 10.18
C GLN A 130 -10.41 8.18 11.42
N GLY A 131 -9.17 8.40 11.92
CA GLY A 131 -8.86 9.12 13.15
C GLY A 131 -8.72 8.24 14.38
N GLY A 132 -8.91 6.93 14.24
CA GLY A 132 -8.64 5.96 15.29
C GLY A 132 -7.14 5.67 15.44
N MET A 133 -6.80 4.97 16.51
CA MET A 133 -5.42 4.58 16.79
C MET A 133 -5.23 3.07 16.70
N LEU A 134 -4.16 2.67 16.05
CA LEU A 134 -3.64 1.30 16.06
C LEU A 134 -2.33 1.29 16.85
N THR A 135 -2.13 0.28 17.65
CA THR A 135 -0.88 0.10 18.39
C THR A 135 -0.09 -1.04 17.76
N ALA A 136 1.07 -0.73 17.22
CA ALA A 136 2.00 -1.74 16.73
C ALA A 136 2.95 -2.15 17.87
N SER A 137 3.21 -3.43 18.00
CA SER A 137 4.16 -4.01 18.96
C SER A 137 4.91 -5.17 18.33
N LEU A 138 6.04 -5.55 18.91
CA LEU A 138 6.80 -6.73 18.48
C LEU A 138 6.53 -7.90 19.41
N SER A 139 6.24 -9.06 18.85
CA SER A 139 6.13 -10.31 19.57
C SER A 139 6.73 -11.44 18.73
N GLY A 140 7.75 -12.10 19.30
CA GLY A 140 8.42 -13.21 18.62
C GLY A 140 8.98 -12.89 17.23
N GLY A 141 9.45 -11.63 17.03
CA GLY A 141 9.98 -11.18 15.73
C GLY A 141 8.90 -10.81 14.69
N SER A 142 7.63 -10.86 15.06
CA SER A 142 6.51 -10.45 14.21
C SER A 142 5.89 -9.15 14.74
N VAL A 143 5.42 -8.32 13.82
CA VAL A 143 4.65 -7.13 14.19
C VAL A 143 3.23 -7.55 14.51
N LEU A 144 2.75 -7.15 15.67
CA LEU A 144 1.35 -7.25 16.08
C LEU A 144 0.71 -5.88 16.03
N ILE A 145 -0.45 -5.80 15.45
CA ILE A 145 -1.30 -4.61 15.44
C ILE A 145 -2.43 -4.83 16.44
N THR A 146 -2.53 -3.98 17.43
CA THR A 146 -3.62 -4.00 18.41
C THR A 146 -4.59 -2.87 18.09
N ASP A 147 -5.86 -3.18 17.98
CA ASP A 147 -6.92 -2.21 17.72
C ASP A 147 -7.47 -1.58 19.03
N ALA A 148 -8.39 -0.62 18.87
CA ALA A 148 -9.01 0.08 20.00
C ALA A 148 -9.93 -0.81 20.84
N THR A 149 -10.34 -1.97 20.35
CA THR A 149 -11.15 -2.95 21.09
C THR A 149 -10.30 -3.94 21.89
N GLY A 150 -8.98 -3.92 21.69
CA GLY A 150 -8.03 -4.86 22.28
C GLY A 150 -7.79 -6.12 21.43
N GLY A 151 -8.40 -6.17 20.23
CA GLY A 151 -8.11 -7.20 19.25
C GLY A 151 -6.70 -7.10 18.71
N THR A 152 -6.07 -8.23 18.45
CA THR A 152 -4.71 -8.28 17.90
C THR A 152 -4.69 -8.95 16.53
N ALA A 153 -4.04 -8.32 15.58
CA ALA A 153 -3.78 -8.83 14.24
C ALA A 153 -2.27 -9.00 14.05
N LYS A 154 -1.84 -10.17 13.65
CA LYS A 154 -0.44 -10.42 13.33
C LYS A 154 -0.16 -10.08 11.87
N VAL A 155 0.92 -9.35 11.63
CA VAL A 155 1.41 -9.12 10.27
C VAL A 155 2.08 -10.40 9.77
N THR A 156 1.51 -11.02 8.74
CA THR A 156 2.00 -12.27 8.16
C THR A 156 2.90 -12.03 6.96
N ALA A 157 2.64 -10.98 6.20
CA ALA A 157 3.51 -10.49 5.14
C ALA A 157 3.58 -8.97 5.21
N ALA A 158 4.78 -8.43 5.09
CA ALA A 158 5.04 -7.01 5.19
C ALA A 158 5.72 -6.48 3.92
N ASP A 159 5.78 -5.15 3.81
CA ASP A 159 6.54 -4.45 2.77
C ASP A 159 6.15 -4.80 1.33
N LEU A 160 4.86 -5.06 1.09
CA LEU A 160 4.32 -5.14 -0.26
C LEU A 160 4.20 -3.72 -0.83
N VAL A 161 5.34 -3.17 -1.24
CA VAL A 161 5.46 -1.79 -1.72
C VAL A 161 4.76 -1.63 -3.06
N GLN A 162 3.83 -0.69 -3.13
CA GLN A 162 3.07 -0.33 -4.32
C GLN A 162 3.43 1.09 -4.79
N SER A 163 2.87 1.52 -5.91
CA SER A 163 3.15 2.85 -6.47
C SER A 163 2.70 4.00 -5.57
N ASN A 164 1.64 3.78 -4.79
CA ASN A 164 1.02 4.79 -3.93
C ASN A 164 0.97 4.38 -2.44
N GLY A 165 1.80 3.42 -2.01
CA GLY A 165 1.90 3.05 -0.61
C GLY A 165 2.45 1.65 -0.34
N VAL A 166 2.21 1.16 0.85
CA VAL A 166 2.68 -0.15 1.34
C VAL A 166 1.50 -0.96 1.86
N ILE A 167 1.48 -2.25 1.57
CA ILE A 167 0.52 -3.18 2.13
C ILE A 167 1.22 -4.09 3.13
N HIS A 168 0.63 -4.25 4.29
CA HIS A 168 0.96 -5.26 5.29
C HIS A 168 -0.21 -6.22 5.42
N VAL A 169 0.02 -7.49 5.17
CA VAL A 169 -1.01 -8.52 5.27
C VAL A 169 -1.18 -8.95 6.72
N THR A 170 -2.41 -8.97 7.19
CA THR A 170 -2.75 -9.37 8.57
C THR A 170 -3.64 -10.60 8.62
N ASP A 171 -3.54 -11.35 9.70
CA ASP A 171 -4.30 -12.58 9.93
C ASP A 171 -5.60 -12.37 10.73
N ALA A 172 -5.90 -11.12 11.06
CA ALA A 172 -7.14 -10.72 11.72
C ALA A 172 -7.58 -9.33 11.26
N VAL A 173 -8.88 -9.08 11.36
CA VAL A 173 -9.51 -7.78 11.05
C VAL A 173 -9.46 -6.92 12.30
N SER A 174 -8.98 -5.68 12.16
CA SER A 174 -9.02 -4.68 13.22
C SER A 174 -10.35 -3.91 13.19
N LEU A 175 -10.97 -3.77 14.33
CA LEU A 175 -12.26 -3.11 14.44
C LEU A 175 -12.13 -1.77 15.16
N PRO A 176 -12.73 -0.68 14.65
CA PRO A 176 -12.83 0.57 15.38
C PRO A 176 -13.79 0.39 16.58
N LYS A 177 -13.57 1.19 17.60
CA LYS A 177 -14.43 1.20 18.79
C LYS A 177 -15.69 2.01 18.55
#